data_5ca26880f36ccab34c7ffe3a15698643
#
_entry.id   5ca26880f36ccab34c7ffe3a15698643
#
_cell.length_a   1.000
_cell.length_b   1.000
_cell.length_c   1.000
_cell.angle_alpha   90.00
_cell.angle_beta   90.00
_cell.angle_gamma   90.00
#
_symmetry.space_group_name_H-M   'P 1'
#
loop_
_entity.id
_entity.type
_entity.pdbx_description
1 polymer ?
#
loop_
_entity_poly.entity_id
_entity_poly.type
_entity_poly.pdbx_seq_one_letter_code
_entity_poly.pdbx_strand_id
1 'polypeptide(L)'
;MRGWEKNVRKVVPYVPGEQPKEENIIKLNTNENPYPPAPGVKLALERLEAEHLKKYPDPAATELVRALADRYGVKPEQVFVGVGSDDV
;
A
#
# COMPACT_ATOMS: atom_id res chain seq x y z
N MET A 1 -8.80 32.05 -19.50
CA MET A 1 -8.66 30.57 -19.36
C MET A 1 -7.82 30.07 -20.53
N ARG A 2 -6.77 29.35 -20.24
CA ARG A 2 -5.92 28.75 -21.27
C ARG A 2 -6.68 27.62 -21.98
N GLY A 3 -6.43 27.42 -23.27
CA GLY A 3 -7.22 26.46 -24.07
C GLY A 3 -7.23 25.02 -23.58
N TRP A 4 -6.16 24.59 -22.88
CA TRP A 4 -6.04 23.25 -22.30
C TRP A 4 -6.82 23.07 -20.98
N GLU A 5 -7.09 24.17 -20.25
CA GLU A 5 -7.76 24.10 -18.94
C GLU A 5 -9.18 23.54 -19.01
N LYS A 6 -9.85 23.72 -20.15
CA LYS A 6 -11.17 23.15 -20.40
C LYS A 6 -11.19 21.61 -20.44
N ASN A 7 -10.04 21.01 -20.73
CA ASN A 7 -9.88 19.56 -20.82
C ASN A 7 -9.38 18.95 -19.50
N VAL A 8 -9.08 19.78 -18.50
CA VAL A 8 -8.65 19.29 -17.19
C VAL A 8 -9.86 18.74 -16.44
N ARG A 9 -9.73 17.49 -16.01
CA ARG A 9 -10.76 16.83 -15.22
C ARG A 9 -10.97 17.58 -13.90
N LYS A 10 -12.20 17.98 -13.62
CA LYS A 10 -12.57 18.56 -12.31
C LYS A 10 -12.77 17.41 -11.32
N VAL A 11 -11.73 17.08 -10.58
CA VAL A 11 -11.76 16.05 -9.56
C VAL A 11 -11.60 16.71 -8.19
N VAL A 12 -12.44 16.32 -7.23
CA VAL A 12 -12.28 16.74 -5.84
C VAL A 12 -11.12 15.94 -5.27
N PRO A 13 -10.06 16.59 -4.75
CA PRO A 13 -8.95 15.89 -4.13
C PRO A 13 -9.41 15.04 -2.93
N TYR A 14 -8.72 13.93 -2.71
CA TYR A 14 -8.92 13.15 -1.50
C TYR A 14 -8.60 13.98 -0.25
N VAL A 15 -9.53 13.99 0.71
CA VAL A 15 -9.34 14.64 2.00
C VAL A 15 -9.15 13.53 3.05
N PRO A 16 -8.00 13.47 3.73
CA PRO A 16 -7.79 12.53 4.82
C PRO A 16 -8.82 12.69 5.93
N GLY A 17 -9.15 11.59 6.59
CA GLY A 17 -9.99 11.60 7.78
C GLY A 17 -9.34 12.39 8.93
N GLU A 18 -10.14 12.73 9.92
CA GLU A 18 -9.68 13.41 11.14
C GLU A 18 -8.55 12.63 11.81
N GLN A 19 -7.50 13.35 12.23
CA GLN A 19 -6.36 12.80 12.95
C GLN A 19 -6.15 13.57 14.27
N PRO A 20 -7.01 13.38 15.27
CA PRO A 20 -6.88 14.03 16.57
C PRO A 20 -5.62 13.55 17.29
N LYS A 21 -5.02 14.44 18.10
CA LYS A 21 -3.76 14.18 18.81
C LYS A 21 -3.92 13.88 20.29
N GLU A 22 -5.15 13.83 20.78
CA GLU A 22 -5.45 13.52 22.17
C GLU A 22 -5.10 12.06 22.49
N GLU A 23 -4.50 11.83 23.66
CA GLU A 23 -3.94 10.53 24.03
C GLU A 23 -4.98 9.44 24.38
N ASN A 24 -6.20 9.82 24.75
CA ASN A 24 -7.22 8.90 25.24
C ASN A 24 -8.39 8.68 24.26
N ILE A 25 -8.13 8.83 22.96
CA ILE A 25 -9.16 8.65 21.93
C ILE A 25 -9.20 7.19 21.46
N ILE A 26 -10.41 6.68 21.33
CA ILE A 26 -10.67 5.41 20.65
C ILE A 26 -10.83 5.70 19.17
N LYS A 27 -9.87 5.25 18.35
CA LYS A 27 -9.88 5.43 16.92
C LYS A 27 -10.69 4.33 16.24
N LEU A 28 -11.74 4.72 15.49
CA LEU A 28 -12.62 3.80 14.77
C LEU A 28 -12.64 4.05 13.26
N ASN A 29 -11.89 5.05 12.76
CA ASN A 29 -11.80 5.37 11.35
C ASN A 29 -10.61 4.67 10.67
N THR A 30 -10.56 4.74 9.33
CA THR A 30 -9.47 4.24 8.46
C THR A 30 -9.28 2.72 8.45
N ASN A 31 -10.17 1.97 9.07
CA ASN A 31 -10.15 0.50 9.05
C ASN A 31 -8.81 -0.12 9.50
N GLU A 32 -8.17 0.47 10.50
CA GLU A 32 -6.93 -0.08 11.06
C GLU A 32 -7.16 -1.45 11.68
N ASN A 33 -6.25 -2.38 11.43
CA ASN A 33 -6.29 -3.69 12.05
C ASN A 33 -5.87 -3.57 13.53
N PRO A 34 -6.70 -4.02 14.51
CA PRO A 34 -6.36 -3.96 15.92
C PRO A 34 -5.27 -4.95 16.35
N TYR A 35 -4.95 -5.91 15.51
CA TYR A 35 -3.94 -6.94 15.80
C TYR A 35 -2.61 -6.60 15.15
N PRO A 36 -1.49 -6.88 15.84
CA PRO A 36 -0.16 -6.72 15.23
C PRO A 36 0.04 -7.73 14.10
N PRO A 37 0.98 -7.46 13.19
CA PRO A 37 1.37 -8.45 12.18
C PRO A 37 2.00 -9.69 12.82
N ALA A 38 2.06 -10.77 12.05
CA ALA A 38 2.72 -12.00 12.49
C ALA A 38 4.19 -11.76 12.90
N PRO A 39 4.74 -12.51 13.87
CA PRO A 39 6.11 -12.30 14.34
C PRO A 39 7.17 -12.36 13.24
N GLY A 40 6.95 -13.14 12.19
CA GLY A 40 7.86 -13.23 11.03
C GLY A 40 7.99 -11.92 10.26
N VAL A 41 6.95 -11.06 10.27
CA VAL A 41 7.00 -9.74 9.63
C VAL A 41 8.02 -8.84 10.34
N LYS A 42 7.99 -8.81 11.67
CA LYS A 42 8.96 -8.07 12.47
C LYS A 42 10.39 -8.50 12.16
N LEU A 43 10.64 -9.82 12.15
CA LEU A 43 11.95 -10.37 11.84
C LEU A 43 12.42 -10.01 10.43
N ALA A 44 11.53 -10.03 9.45
CA ALA A 44 11.86 -9.65 8.08
C ALA A 44 12.27 -8.17 7.99
N LEU A 45 11.57 -7.27 8.70
CA LEU A 45 11.91 -5.86 8.76
C LEU A 45 13.24 -5.60 9.47
N GLU A 46 13.53 -6.31 10.55
CA GLU A 46 14.80 -6.20 11.29
C GLU A 46 16.01 -6.66 10.45
N ARG A 47 15.80 -7.58 9.53
CA ARG A 47 16.83 -8.08 8.61
C ARG A 47 17.00 -7.26 7.34
N LEU A 48 16.15 -6.25 7.13
CA LEU A 48 16.24 -5.38 5.98
C LEU A 48 17.50 -4.50 6.09
N GLU A 49 18.38 -4.63 5.12
CA GLU A 49 19.56 -3.80 5.03
C GLU A 49 19.25 -2.48 4.33
N ALA A 50 19.57 -1.35 4.97
CA ALA A 50 19.33 -0.01 4.43
C ALA A 50 19.99 0.20 3.07
N GLU A 51 21.08 -0.49 2.79
CA GLU A 51 21.80 -0.45 1.51
C GLU A 51 20.93 -0.86 0.31
N HIS A 52 19.93 -1.72 0.53
CA HIS A 52 18.99 -2.13 -0.52
C HIS A 52 18.02 -1.01 -0.92
N LEU A 53 17.79 -0.03 -0.02
CA LEU A 53 16.83 1.06 -0.26
C LEU A 53 17.29 2.04 -1.36
N LYS A 54 18.55 2.05 -1.72
CA LYS A 54 19.09 2.88 -2.82
C LYS A 54 18.75 2.35 -4.21
N LYS A 55 18.31 1.10 -4.33
CA LYS A 55 18.02 0.44 -5.60
C LYS A 55 16.56 0.63 -5.99
N TYR A 56 16.32 0.68 -7.30
CA TYR A 56 14.95 0.60 -7.81
C TYR A 56 14.32 -0.74 -7.44
N PRO A 57 13.04 -0.75 -7.06
CA PRO A 57 12.31 -1.99 -6.86
C PRO A 57 12.05 -2.71 -8.18
N ASP A 58 11.75 -4.01 -8.09
CA ASP A 58 11.21 -4.77 -9.23
C ASP A 58 9.84 -4.20 -9.63
N PRO A 59 9.69 -3.62 -10.84
CA PRO A 59 8.44 -2.98 -11.25
C PRO A 59 7.26 -3.96 -11.36
N ALA A 60 7.53 -5.24 -11.51
CA ALA A 60 6.51 -6.28 -11.58
C ALA A 60 6.21 -6.93 -10.22
N ALA A 61 6.93 -6.56 -9.15
CA ALA A 61 6.82 -7.18 -7.83
C ALA A 61 6.83 -8.73 -7.91
N THR A 62 7.72 -9.29 -8.72
CA THR A 62 7.71 -10.69 -9.12
C THR A 62 7.72 -11.65 -7.93
N GLU A 63 8.54 -11.39 -6.93
CA GLU A 63 8.66 -12.23 -5.74
C GLU A 63 7.37 -12.25 -4.92
N LEU A 64 6.76 -11.09 -4.71
CA LEU A 64 5.47 -10.98 -4.01
C LEU A 64 4.35 -11.66 -4.79
N VAL A 65 4.28 -11.44 -6.10
CA VAL A 65 3.25 -12.06 -6.97
C VAL A 65 3.36 -13.60 -6.91
N ARG A 66 4.56 -14.14 -6.98
CA ARG A 66 4.77 -15.60 -6.85
C ARG A 66 4.36 -16.13 -5.48
N ALA A 67 4.74 -15.46 -4.42
CA ALA A 67 4.36 -15.86 -3.07
C ALA A 67 2.84 -15.86 -2.85
N LEU A 68 2.14 -14.85 -3.38
CA LEU A 68 0.68 -14.78 -3.35
C LEU A 68 0.04 -15.88 -4.19
N ALA A 69 0.55 -16.11 -5.40
CA ALA A 69 0.07 -17.16 -6.28
C ALA A 69 0.19 -18.55 -5.62
N ASP A 70 1.33 -18.85 -5.02
CA ASP A 70 1.55 -20.08 -4.28
C ASP A 70 0.61 -20.20 -3.07
N ARG A 71 0.44 -19.11 -2.32
CA ARG A 71 -0.43 -19.10 -1.14
C ARG A 71 -1.88 -19.38 -1.47
N TYR A 72 -2.38 -18.87 -2.61
CA TYR A 72 -3.78 -19.00 -3.02
C TYR A 72 -4.02 -20.11 -4.04
N GLY A 73 -2.99 -20.83 -4.47
CA GLY A 73 -3.11 -21.92 -5.43
C GLY A 73 -3.56 -21.46 -6.82
N VAL A 74 -3.11 -20.27 -7.23
CA VAL A 74 -3.41 -19.70 -8.54
C VAL A 74 -2.11 -19.48 -9.34
N LYS A 75 -2.23 -19.13 -10.61
CA LYS A 75 -1.06 -18.81 -11.43
C LYS A 75 -0.60 -17.37 -11.19
N PRO A 76 0.69 -17.06 -11.33
CA PRO A 76 1.20 -15.69 -11.20
C PRO A 76 0.47 -14.67 -12.09
N GLU A 77 0.07 -15.07 -13.29
CA GLU A 77 -0.67 -14.22 -14.23
C GLU A 77 -2.08 -13.84 -13.74
N GLN A 78 -2.56 -14.52 -12.71
CA GLN A 78 -3.86 -14.25 -12.09
C GLN A 78 -3.76 -13.36 -10.85
N VAL A 79 -2.56 -12.87 -10.53
CA VAL A 79 -2.29 -12.00 -9.39
C VAL A 79 -1.87 -10.62 -9.86
N PHE A 80 -2.57 -9.61 -9.40
CA PHE A 80 -2.21 -8.20 -9.58
C PHE A 80 -1.94 -7.57 -8.22
N VAL A 81 -0.86 -6.79 -8.13
CA VAL A 81 -0.51 -6.01 -6.94
C VAL A 81 -0.42 -4.54 -7.29
N GLY A 82 -0.93 -3.69 -6.42
CA GLY A 82 -0.95 -2.24 -6.62
C GLY A 82 -0.66 -1.48 -5.34
N VAL A 83 -0.47 -0.17 -5.46
CA VAL A 83 -0.17 0.73 -4.34
C VAL A 83 -1.49 1.20 -3.71
N GLY A 84 -2.03 0.38 -2.82
CA GLY A 84 -3.31 0.63 -2.17
C GLY A 84 -4.52 0.27 -3.04
N SER A 85 -5.69 0.25 -2.42
CA SER A 85 -6.94 -0.16 -3.09
C SER A 85 -7.37 0.76 -4.24
N ASP A 86 -6.97 2.02 -4.20
CA ASP A 86 -7.31 2.98 -5.27
C ASP A 86 -6.51 2.73 -6.56
N ASP A 87 -5.37 2.04 -6.47
CA ASP A 87 -4.56 1.65 -7.61
C ASP A 87 -5.05 0.35 -8.27
N VAL A 88 -5.70 -0.51 -7.50
CA VAL A 88 -6.27 -1.79 -7.96
C VAL A 88 -7.67 -1.60 -8.54
#